data_06333a6363e1d5f80be8bdeeb9aa3646
#
_entry.id   06333a6363e1d5f80be8bdeeb9aa3646
#
_cell.length_a   1.000
_cell.length_b   1.000
_cell.length_c   1.000
_cell.angle_alpha   90.00
_cell.angle_beta   90.00
_cell.angle_gamma   90.00
#
_symmetry.space_group_name_H-M   'P 1'
#
loop_
_entity.id
_entity.type
_entity.pdbx_description
1 polymer ?
#
loop_
_entity_poly.entity_id
_entity_poly.type
_entity_poly.pdbx_seq_one_letter_code
_entity_poly.pdbx_strand_id
1 'polypeptide(L)'
;MIPARRRLLTVLAGVSLSAFAPPAPPSYSIDAIRYATVPQFPLRALVMGAPESEKLDIAMVVWLIRGSGKVILFDTGFHREKWMKQFTVTDYVRPDEALRAAGVPPETVTDVVISHAHWDHMGGIDLFPQATVWIQKDEFAYYTGAAWQPGGRHGGIDPEDVAALVRLNTEGRVRLIDGDDVEILPTIRVYTGARHTFASQYVRVDGEAPVVLASDNCYLYRNLEARAASATFTPEDRDANLRAQERMIALAGHRDRVVPGHDPLQFARYPAAGRVARIR
;
A
#
# COMPACT_ATOMS: atom_id res chain seq x y z
N MET A 1 68.01 37.09 -49.97
CA MET A 1 66.93 36.11 -50.11
C MET A 1 66.65 35.53 -48.73
N ILE A 2 65.50 35.92 -48.11
CA ILE A 2 65.11 35.51 -46.78
C ILE A 2 63.89 34.57 -46.98
N PRO A 3 63.85 33.33 -46.45
CA PRO A 3 62.70 32.39 -46.65
C PRO A 3 61.58 32.77 -45.72
N ALA A 4 60.36 32.80 -46.26
CA ALA A 4 59.10 33.04 -45.55
C ALA A 4 58.73 31.82 -44.69
N ARG A 5 58.59 32.07 -43.40
CA ARG A 5 58.01 31.06 -42.47
C ARG A 5 56.46 31.01 -42.62
N ARG A 6 55.95 29.89 -43.09
CA ARG A 6 54.53 29.60 -43.04
C ARG A 6 54.15 29.23 -41.58
N ARG A 7 53.20 29.96 -40.99
CA ARG A 7 52.56 29.61 -39.71
C ARG A 7 51.39 28.66 -40.00
N LEU A 8 51.45 27.47 -39.47
CA LEU A 8 50.33 26.54 -39.44
C LEU A 8 49.38 27.01 -38.32
N LEU A 9 48.14 27.35 -38.65
CA LEU A 9 47.09 27.54 -37.68
C LEU A 9 46.45 26.17 -37.40
N THR A 10 46.62 25.67 -36.18
CA THR A 10 45.93 24.48 -35.69
C THR A 10 44.57 24.91 -35.15
N VAL A 11 43.51 24.58 -35.85
CA VAL A 11 42.11 24.74 -35.37
C VAL A 11 41.79 23.57 -34.45
N LEU A 12 41.71 23.81 -33.15
CA LEU A 12 41.18 22.89 -32.17
C LEU A 12 39.65 22.94 -32.24
N ALA A 13 39.04 21.92 -32.83
CA ALA A 13 37.62 21.71 -32.78
C ALA A 13 37.23 21.20 -31.35
N GLY A 14 36.67 22.08 -30.54
CA GLY A 14 36.14 21.73 -29.23
C GLY A 14 34.86 20.89 -29.40
N VAL A 15 34.92 19.61 -29.08
CA VAL A 15 33.73 18.74 -28.96
C VAL A 15 33.07 19.08 -27.64
N SER A 16 31.96 19.82 -27.68
CA SER A 16 31.09 20.03 -26.51
C SER A 16 30.34 18.74 -26.21
N LEU A 17 30.77 17.99 -25.20
CA LEU A 17 29.99 16.94 -24.61
C LEU A 17 28.80 17.59 -23.86
N SER A 18 27.63 17.58 -24.48
CA SER A 18 26.38 17.87 -23.77
C SER A 18 26.13 16.74 -22.77
N ALA A 19 26.39 17.00 -21.49
CA ALA A 19 26.02 16.10 -20.41
C ALA A 19 24.48 16.04 -20.38
N PHE A 20 23.88 14.93 -20.81
CA PHE A 20 22.47 14.66 -20.58
C PHE A 20 22.23 14.60 -19.06
N ALA A 21 21.44 15.53 -18.53
CA ALA A 21 20.96 15.42 -17.16
C ALA A 21 20.17 14.11 -17.02
N PRO A 22 20.37 13.35 -15.94
CA PRO A 22 19.57 12.16 -15.72
C PRO A 22 18.07 12.53 -15.70
N PRO A 23 17.19 11.68 -16.24
CA PRO A 23 15.76 11.92 -16.20
C PRO A 23 15.31 12.14 -14.75
N ALA A 24 14.39 13.10 -14.55
CA ALA A 24 13.80 13.33 -13.23
C ALA A 24 13.19 12.01 -12.70
N PRO A 25 13.33 11.75 -11.39
CA PRO A 25 12.75 10.55 -10.80
C PRO A 25 11.23 10.52 -11.04
N PRO A 26 10.63 9.32 -11.19
CA PRO A 26 9.20 9.18 -11.41
C PRO A 26 8.41 9.88 -10.30
N SER A 27 7.35 10.59 -10.67
CA SER A 27 6.40 11.15 -9.72
C SER A 27 5.08 10.39 -9.81
N TYR A 28 4.48 10.10 -8.64
CA TYR A 28 3.20 9.42 -8.54
C TYR A 28 2.18 10.29 -7.84
N SER A 29 0.96 10.34 -8.35
CA SER A 29 -0.20 10.80 -7.58
C SER A 29 -0.72 9.66 -6.70
N ILE A 30 -1.30 9.99 -5.55
CA ILE A 30 -1.86 9.03 -4.61
C ILE A 30 -3.25 9.48 -4.23
N ASP A 31 -4.25 8.64 -4.46
CA ASP A 31 -5.63 8.85 -4.06
C ASP A 31 -6.08 7.75 -3.10
N ALA A 32 -6.75 8.11 -2.01
CA ALA A 32 -7.51 7.17 -1.18
C ALA A 32 -8.93 7.06 -1.72
N ILE A 33 -9.42 5.85 -1.95
CA ILE A 33 -10.76 5.58 -2.46
C ILE A 33 -11.53 4.79 -1.39
N ARG A 34 -12.53 5.43 -0.77
CA ARG A 34 -13.41 4.75 0.19
C ARG A 34 -14.45 3.94 -0.56
N TYR A 35 -14.43 2.64 -0.39
CA TYR A 35 -15.40 1.74 -1.00
C TYR A 35 -16.52 1.30 -0.05
N ALA A 36 -16.32 1.44 1.28
CA ALA A 36 -17.34 1.13 2.29
C ALA A 36 -17.07 1.83 3.62
N THR A 37 -17.99 1.66 4.56
CA THR A 37 -17.86 2.05 5.96
C THR A 37 -18.31 0.90 6.86
N VAL A 38 -17.59 0.65 7.95
CA VAL A 38 -18.06 -0.22 9.04
C VAL A 38 -18.39 0.67 10.23
N PRO A 39 -19.69 0.84 10.56
CA PRO A 39 -20.10 1.73 11.63
C PRO A 39 -19.83 1.12 13.00
N GLN A 40 -19.62 1.99 13.99
CA GLN A 40 -19.56 1.65 15.41
C GLN A 40 -18.55 0.54 15.75
N PHE A 41 -17.41 0.52 15.02
CA PHE A 41 -16.36 -0.46 15.25
C PHE A 41 -15.65 -0.19 16.59
N PRO A 42 -15.39 -1.21 17.45
CA PRO A 42 -14.76 -1.03 18.75
C PRO A 42 -13.36 -0.46 18.61
N LEU A 43 -13.12 0.74 19.16
CA LEU A 43 -11.83 1.43 19.03
C LEU A 43 -10.68 0.61 19.63
N ARG A 44 -10.92 -0.13 20.72
CA ARG A 44 -9.92 -0.99 21.37
C ARG A 44 -9.37 -2.10 20.45
N ALA A 45 -10.11 -2.49 19.41
CA ALA A 45 -9.64 -3.45 18.41
C ALA A 45 -8.64 -2.84 17.41
N LEU A 46 -8.55 -1.51 17.35
CA LEU A 46 -7.70 -0.76 16.43
C LEU A 46 -6.53 -0.06 17.15
N VAL A 47 -6.79 0.38 18.39
CA VAL A 47 -5.84 1.15 19.20
C VAL A 47 -5.72 0.48 20.55
N MET A 48 -4.59 -0.16 20.84
CA MET A 48 -4.37 -0.84 22.11
C MET A 48 -4.44 0.16 23.27
N GLY A 49 -5.20 -0.21 24.31
CA GLY A 49 -5.42 0.64 25.48
C GLY A 49 -6.53 1.69 25.32
N ALA A 50 -7.22 1.73 24.19
CA ALA A 50 -8.42 2.58 24.05
C ALA A 50 -9.55 2.09 24.97
N PRO A 51 -10.41 3.01 25.49
CA PRO A 51 -11.54 2.64 26.33
C PRO A 51 -12.49 1.67 25.65
N GLU A 52 -13.06 0.74 26.41
CA GLU A 52 -13.96 -0.29 25.90
C GLU A 52 -15.25 0.27 25.31
N SER A 53 -15.71 1.39 25.85
CA SER A 53 -16.94 2.06 25.40
C SER A 53 -16.78 2.87 24.11
N GLU A 54 -15.56 3.18 23.71
CA GLU A 54 -15.31 3.98 22.51
C GLU A 54 -15.50 3.17 21.23
N LYS A 55 -16.24 3.76 20.29
CA LYS A 55 -16.48 3.21 18.97
C LYS A 55 -16.24 4.27 17.90
N LEU A 56 -15.94 3.85 16.71
CA LEU A 56 -15.66 4.70 15.56
C LEU A 56 -16.25 4.08 14.30
N ASP A 57 -16.78 4.90 13.41
CA ASP A 57 -17.08 4.48 12.05
C ASP A 57 -15.76 4.43 11.27
N ILE A 58 -15.33 3.25 10.82
CA ILE A 58 -14.09 3.10 10.07
C ILE A 58 -14.31 3.12 8.57
N ALA A 59 -13.37 3.68 7.84
CA ALA A 59 -13.38 3.70 6.39
C ALA A 59 -12.70 2.44 5.83
N MET A 60 -13.36 1.80 4.88
CA MET A 60 -12.77 0.73 4.08
C MET A 60 -12.18 1.37 2.81
N VAL A 61 -10.87 1.29 2.64
CA VAL A 61 -10.12 2.09 1.67
C VAL A 61 -9.21 1.22 0.82
N VAL A 62 -9.08 1.56 -0.45
CA VAL A 62 -7.98 1.14 -1.32
C VAL A 62 -7.23 2.39 -1.78
N TRP A 63 -5.93 2.28 -2.00
CA TRP A 63 -5.13 3.42 -2.44
C TRP A 63 -4.70 3.24 -3.89
N LEU A 64 -5.03 4.24 -4.71
CA LEU A 64 -4.68 4.31 -6.12
C LEU A 64 -3.41 5.15 -6.28
N ILE A 65 -2.36 4.56 -6.84
CA ILE A 65 -1.07 5.20 -7.11
C ILE A 65 -0.88 5.25 -8.62
N ARG A 66 -0.71 6.45 -9.20
CA ARG A 66 -0.58 6.63 -10.66
C ARG A 66 0.63 7.45 -11.03
N GLY A 67 1.41 6.95 -11.97
CA GLY A 67 2.59 7.62 -12.51
C GLY A 67 3.44 6.68 -13.33
N SER A 68 4.37 7.20 -14.10
CA SER A 68 5.33 6.42 -14.90
C SER A 68 4.69 5.34 -15.79
N GLY A 69 3.50 5.62 -16.33
CA GLY A 69 2.76 4.64 -17.14
C GLY A 69 2.14 3.49 -16.35
N LYS A 70 2.11 3.57 -15.02
CA LYS A 70 1.56 2.57 -14.12
C LYS A 70 0.28 3.05 -13.44
N VAL A 71 -0.64 2.10 -13.24
CA VAL A 71 -1.84 2.23 -12.42
C VAL A 71 -1.77 1.14 -11.36
N ILE A 72 -1.48 1.52 -10.14
CA ILE A 72 -1.15 0.60 -9.05
C ILE A 72 -2.21 0.74 -7.97
N LEU A 73 -2.69 -0.37 -7.43
CA LEU A 73 -3.48 -0.38 -6.20
C LEU A 73 -2.64 -0.90 -5.04
N PHE A 74 -2.73 -0.23 -3.92
CA PHE A 74 -2.33 -0.79 -2.63
C PHE A 74 -3.61 -1.23 -1.92
N ASP A 75 -3.71 -2.55 -1.71
CA ASP A 75 -4.90 -3.32 -1.32
C ASP A 75 -6.05 -3.30 -2.35
N THR A 76 -6.95 -4.27 -2.27
CA THR A 76 -8.01 -4.51 -3.25
C THR A 76 -9.42 -4.43 -2.67
N GLY A 77 -9.55 -4.27 -1.35
CA GLY A 77 -10.83 -4.37 -0.68
C GLY A 77 -11.41 -5.79 -0.73
N PHE A 78 -12.73 -5.89 -0.74
CA PHE A 78 -13.44 -7.18 -0.81
C PHE A 78 -14.73 -7.08 -1.60
N HIS A 79 -15.28 -8.25 -2.00
CA HIS A 79 -16.59 -8.31 -2.66
C HIS A 79 -17.50 -9.47 -2.21
N ARG A 80 -17.08 -10.27 -1.24
CA ARG A 80 -17.87 -11.41 -0.77
C ARG A 80 -18.92 -11.00 0.25
N GLU A 81 -20.17 -11.32 -0.04
CA GLU A 81 -21.37 -10.91 0.74
C GLU A 81 -21.32 -11.32 2.21
N LYS A 82 -20.70 -12.47 2.54
CA LYS A 82 -20.58 -12.94 3.93
C LYS A 82 -19.94 -11.90 4.85
N TRP A 83 -18.93 -11.17 4.36
CA TRP A 83 -18.23 -10.16 5.15
C TRP A 83 -19.06 -8.89 5.35
N MET A 84 -19.87 -8.51 4.35
CA MET A 84 -20.83 -7.40 4.49
C MET A 84 -21.81 -7.64 5.63
N LYS A 85 -22.29 -8.89 5.76
CA LYS A 85 -23.22 -9.28 6.82
C LYS A 85 -22.53 -9.38 8.19
N GLN A 86 -21.33 -9.97 8.24
CA GLN A 86 -20.59 -10.18 9.47
C GLN A 86 -20.19 -8.88 10.17
N PHE A 87 -19.78 -7.87 9.40
CA PHE A 87 -19.29 -6.58 9.93
C PHE A 87 -20.29 -5.43 9.78
N THR A 88 -21.53 -5.70 9.40
CA THR A 88 -22.58 -4.67 9.21
C THR A 88 -22.09 -3.54 8.31
N VAL A 89 -21.48 -3.88 7.17
CA VAL A 89 -20.88 -2.92 6.24
C VAL A 89 -21.97 -2.05 5.63
N THR A 90 -21.73 -0.75 5.58
CA THR A 90 -22.62 0.27 5.01
C THR A 90 -21.92 1.06 3.93
N ASP A 91 -22.67 1.83 3.15
CA ASP A 91 -22.15 2.70 2.09
C ASP A 91 -21.19 1.94 1.13
N TYR A 92 -21.53 0.68 0.85
CA TYR A 92 -20.68 -0.22 0.07
C TYR A 92 -20.86 0.02 -1.44
N VAL A 93 -19.72 0.13 -2.11
CA VAL A 93 -19.58 0.02 -3.56
C VAL A 93 -18.47 -0.99 -3.81
N ARG A 94 -18.68 -1.93 -4.73
CA ARG A 94 -17.62 -2.90 -5.05
C ARG A 94 -16.32 -2.17 -5.45
N PRO A 95 -15.13 -2.61 -4.97
CA PRO A 95 -13.88 -1.84 -5.15
C PRO A 95 -13.56 -1.46 -6.60
N ASP A 96 -13.79 -2.35 -7.55
CA ASP A 96 -13.59 -2.07 -8.99
C ASP A 96 -14.59 -1.03 -9.53
N GLU A 97 -15.83 -1.03 -9.03
CA GLU A 97 -16.82 -0.02 -9.38
C GLU A 97 -16.51 1.34 -8.74
N ALA A 98 -15.99 1.35 -7.50
CA ALA A 98 -15.51 2.56 -6.85
C ALA A 98 -14.32 3.17 -7.62
N LEU A 99 -13.40 2.32 -8.09
CA LEU A 99 -12.28 2.72 -8.95
C LEU A 99 -12.77 3.30 -10.29
N ARG A 100 -13.74 2.62 -10.93
CA ARG A 100 -14.35 3.10 -12.18
C ARG A 100 -15.04 4.46 -12.00
N ALA A 101 -15.75 4.65 -10.89
CA ALA A 101 -16.37 5.93 -10.54
C ALA A 101 -15.33 7.04 -10.28
N ALA A 102 -14.12 6.67 -9.86
CA ALA A 102 -12.97 7.57 -9.75
C ALA A 102 -12.26 7.84 -11.11
N GLY A 103 -12.84 7.37 -12.23
CA GLY A 103 -12.32 7.59 -13.58
C GLY A 103 -11.21 6.63 -14.00
N VAL A 104 -11.03 5.50 -13.31
CA VAL A 104 -10.00 4.51 -13.62
C VAL A 104 -10.65 3.15 -13.92
N PRO A 105 -10.65 2.68 -15.16
CA PRO A 105 -11.16 1.36 -15.50
C PRO A 105 -10.32 0.26 -14.82
N PRO A 106 -10.94 -0.72 -14.11
CA PRO A 106 -10.23 -1.79 -13.40
C PRO A 106 -9.28 -2.61 -14.27
N GLU A 107 -9.61 -2.77 -15.53
CA GLU A 107 -8.78 -3.45 -16.55
C GLU A 107 -7.48 -2.71 -16.89
N THR A 108 -7.34 -1.44 -16.48
CA THR A 108 -6.11 -0.66 -16.66
C THR A 108 -5.15 -0.78 -15.48
N VAL A 109 -5.56 -1.41 -14.39
CA VAL A 109 -4.70 -1.65 -13.22
C VAL A 109 -3.57 -2.59 -13.63
N THR A 110 -2.34 -2.09 -13.53
CA THR A 110 -1.13 -2.83 -13.95
C THR A 110 -0.54 -3.66 -12.83
N ASP A 111 -0.66 -3.17 -11.59
CA ASP A 111 -0.05 -3.78 -10.42
C ASP A 111 -0.99 -3.64 -9.20
N VAL A 112 -1.02 -4.66 -8.37
CA VAL A 112 -1.69 -4.68 -7.07
C VAL A 112 -0.65 -5.04 -6.02
N VAL A 113 -0.52 -4.25 -4.98
CA VAL A 113 0.35 -4.55 -3.84
C VAL A 113 -0.55 -4.91 -2.66
N ILE A 114 -0.48 -6.15 -2.21
CA ILE A 114 -1.26 -6.62 -1.06
C ILE A 114 -0.47 -6.38 0.22
N SER A 115 -1.03 -5.59 1.12
CA SER A 115 -0.44 -5.33 2.42
C SER A 115 -0.41 -6.58 3.29
N HIS A 116 -1.49 -7.35 3.28
CA HIS A 116 -1.65 -8.59 4.02
C HIS A 116 -2.91 -9.35 3.57
N ALA A 117 -3.07 -10.58 4.05
CA ALA A 117 -4.06 -11.53 3.53
C ALA A 117 -5.47 -11.41 4.13
N HIS A 118 -5.80 -10.40 4.96
CA HIS A 118 -7.15 -10.24 5.47
C HIS A 118 -8.15 -9.97 4.35
N TRP A 119 -9.39 -10.39 4.59
CA TRP A 119 -10.51 -10.37 3.65
C TRP A 119 -10.78 -8.98 3.05
N ASP A 120 -10.58 -7.92 3.79
CA ASP A 120 -10.85 -6.53 3.38
C ASP A 120 -9.68 -5.83 2.68
N HIS A 121 -8.55 -6.53 2.54
CA HIS A 121 -7.36 -6.08 1.81
C HIS A 121 -7.09 -6.94 0.58
N MET A 122 -7.22 -8.26 0.68
CA MET A 122 -6.96 -9.20 -0.39
C MET A 122 -8.23 -9.68 -1.12
N GLY A 123 -9.42 -9.47 -0.53
CA GLY A 123 -10.67 -10.07 -1.00
C GLY A 123 -11.21 -9.59 -2.35
N GLY A 124 -10.57 -8.60 -2.96
CA GLY A 124 -10.87 -8.10 -4.30
C GLY A 124 -9.80 -8.41 -5.35
N ILE A 125 -8.85 -9.29 -5.07
CA ILE A 125 -7.67 -9.52 -5.95
C ILE A 125 -8.05 -10.07 -7.34
N ASP A 126 -9.20 -10.71 -7.48
CA ASP A 126 -9.74 -11.23 -8.74
C ASP A 126 -10.53 -10.18 -9.57
N LEU A 127 -10.76 -8.99 -9.01
CA LEU A 127 -11.45 -7.88 -9.70
C LEU A 127 -10.55 -7.12 -10.72
N PHE A 128 -9.24 -7.38 -10.72
CA PHE A 128 -8.25 -6.67 -11.53
C PHE A 128 -7.53 -7.63 -12.48
N PRO A 129 -8.14 -7.95 -13.65
CA PRO A 129 -7.75 -9.09 -14.47
C PRO A 129 -6.36 -8.97 -15.11
N GLN A 130 -5.83 -7.76 -15.27
CA GLN A 130 -4.51 -7.52 -15.90
C GLN A 130 -3.39 -7.30 -14.89
N ALA A 131 -3.71 -7.17 -13.60
CA ALA A 131 -2.75 -6.78 -12.61
C ALA A 131 -1.74 -7.89 -12.27
N THR A 132 -0.48 -7.50 -12.08
CA THR A 132 0.51 -8.29 -11.35
C THR A 132 0.31 -8.07 -9.86
N VAL A 133 0.22 -9.14 -9.08
CA VAL A 133 0.00 -9.09 -7.62
C VAL A 133 1.34 -9.23 -6.89
N TRP A 134 1.63 -8.27 -6.02
CA TRP A 134 2.83 -8.23 -5.20
C TRP A 134 2.46 -8.52 -3.74
N ILE A 135 3.04 -9.55 -3.14
CA ILE A 135 2.79 -9.96 -1.75
C ILE A 135 4.08 -10.49 -1.13
N GLN A 136 4.24 -10.34 0.19
CA GLN A 136 5.35 -10.95 0.90
C GLN A 136 5.34 -12.47 0.74
N LYS A 137 6.50 -13.04 0.45
CA LYS A 137 6.72 -14.49 0.29
C LYS A 137 6.27 -15.28 1.50
N ASP A 138 6.57 -14.78 2.68
CA ASP A 138 6.20 -15.43 3.93
C ASP A 138 4.70 -15.35 4.22
N GLU A 139 4.04 -14.24 3.85
CA GLU A 139 2.58 -14.10 3.92
C GLU A 139 1.89 -15.13 3.02
N PHE A 140 2.34 -15.18 1.75
CA PHE A 140 1.86 -16.17 0.78
C PHE A 140 2.05 -17.60 1.31
N ALA A 141 3.26 -17.96 1.71
CA ALA A 141 3.60 -19.32 2.15
C ALA A 141 2.81 -19.74 3.38
N TYR A 142 2.63 -18.85 4.35
CA TYR A 142 1.90 -19.15 5.57
C TYR A 142 0.41 -19.39 5.29
N TYR A 143 -0.26 -18.47 4.58
CA TYR A 143 -1.71 -18.56 4.35
C TYR A 143 -2.13 -19.54 3.26
N THR A 144 -1.21 -20.00 2.42
CA THR A 144 -1.45 -21.14 1.51
C THR A 144 -1.14 -22.49 2.14
N GLY A 145 -0.60 -22.53 3.36
CA GLY A 145 -0.14 -23.76 4.00
C GLY A 145 -0.40 -23.84 5.51
N ALA A 146 0.59 -23.43 6.30
CA ALA A 146 0.63 -23.67 7.74
C ALA A 146 -0.51 -23.01 8.54
N ALA A 147 -1.09 -21.92 8.05
CA ALA A 147 -2.23 -21.25 8.69
C ALA A 147 -3.44 -22.15 8.90
N TRP A 148 -3.62 -23.16 8.04
CA TRP A 148 -4.75 -24.10 8.03
C TRP A 148 -4.47 -25.42 8.74
N GLN A 149 -3.29 -25.58 9.32
CA GLN A 149 -2.90 -26.75 10.07
C GLN A 149 -3.22 -26.60 11.57
N PRO A 150 -3.24 -27.68 12.36
CA PRO A 150 -3.40 -27.58 13.80
C PRO A 150 -2.41 -26.58 14.44
N GLY A 151 -2.94 -25.61 15.19
CA GLY A 151 -2.15 -24.51 15.77
C GLY A 151 -1.89 -23.32 14.84
N GLY A 152 -2.31 -23.40 13.57
CA GLY A 152 -2.27 -22.27 12.64
C GLY A 152 -3.27 -21.18 12.97
N ARG A 153 -3.02 -19.95 12.49
CA ARG A 153 -3.87 -18.79 12.71
C ARG A 153 -4.33 -18.22 11.35
N HIS A 154 -5.64 -18.20 11.14
CA HIS A 154 -6.26 -17.73 9.90
C HIS A 154 -7.51 -16.87 10.17
N GLY A 155 -7.60 -16.25 11.36
CA GLY A 155 -8.70 -15.31 11.68
C GLY A 155 -8.69 -14.14 10.69
N GLY A 156 -9.86 -13.80 10.12
CA GLY A 156 -9.96 -12.75 9.10
C GLY A 156 -9.47 -13.14 7.70
N ILE A 157 -9.05 -14.39 7.49
CA ILE A 157 -8.63 -14.88 6.18
C ILE A 157 -9.77 -15.62 5.49
N ASP A 158 -10.05 -15.27 4.25
CA ASP A 158 -11.03 -15.97 3.44
C ASP A 158 -10.38 -17.10 2.63
N PRO A 159 -10.79 -18.38 2.80
CA PRO A 159 -10.21 -19.47 2.03
C PRO A 159 -10.43 -19.33 0.52
N GLU A 160 -11.49 -18.66 0.09
CA GLU A 160 -11.74 -18.42 -1.34
C GLU A 160 -10.75 -17.38 -1.91
N ASP A 161 -10.35 -16.38 -1.11
CA ASP A 161 -9.33 -15.41 -1.52
C ASP A 161 -7.94 -16.06 -1.58
N VAL A 162 -7.64 -16.98 -0.65
CA VAL A 162 -6.43 -17.82 -0.71
C VAL A 162 -6.42 -18.68 -1.96
N ALA A 163 -7.55 -19.30 -2.32
CA ALA A 163 -7.66 -20.09 -3.55
C ALA A 163 -7.46 -19.21 -4.81
N ALA A 164 -8.01 -17.99 -4.81
CA ALA A 164 -7.79 -17.03 -5.89
C ALA A 164 -6.31 -16.62 -6.00
N LEU A 165 -5.64 -16.36 -4.88
CA LEU A 165 -4.21 -16.03 -4.84
C LEU A 165 -3.34 -17.18 -5.40
N VAL A 166 -3.63 -18.42 -5.03
CA VAL A 166 -2.92 -19.61 -5.57
C VAL A 166 -3.14 -19.75 -7.07
N ARG A 167 -4.37 -19.54 -7.54
CA ARG A 167 -4.68 -19.56 -8.98
C ARG A 167 -3.88 -18.50 -9.73
N LEU A 168 -3.88 -17.25 -9.25
CA LEU A 168 -3.11 -16.16 -9.85
C LEU A 168 -1.60 -16.46 -9.88
N ASN A 169 -1.09 -17.14 -8.84
CA ASN A 169 0.31 -17.56 -8.80
C ASN A 169 0.61 -18.59 -9.89
N THR A 170 -0.26 -19.58 -10.10
CA THR A 170 -0.10 -20.59 -11.15
C THR A 170 -0.26 -20.02 -12.56
N GLU A 171 -0.96 -18.90 -12.70
CA GLU A 171 -1.06 -18.10 -13.93
C GLU A 171 0.17 -17.21 -14.17
N GLY A 172 1.16 -17.20 -13.27
CA GLY A 172 2.37 -16.36 -13.37
C GLY A 172 2.16 -14.89 -13.05
N ARG A 173 1.04 -14.54 -12.42
CA ARG A 173 0.62 -13.17 -12.09
C ARG A 173 1.03 -12.72 -10.68
N VAL A 174 1.62 -13.56 -9.87
CA VAL A 174 2.10 -13.20 -8.53
C VAL A 174 3.62 -12.98 -8.54
N ARG A 175 4.05 -11.95 -7.84
CA ARG A 175 5.45 -11.65 -7.53
C ARG A 175 5.64 -11.71 -6.02
N LEU A 176 6.42 -12.68 -5.59
CA LEU A 176 6.75 -12.87 -4.17
C LEU A 176 7.89 -11.94 -3.80
N ILE A 177 7.64 -11.10 -2.81
CA ILE A 177 8.63 -10.17 -2.25
C ILE A 177 9.34 -10.88 -1.12
N ASP A 178 10.67 -10.93 -1.15
CA ASP A 178 11.49 -11.60 -0.14
C ASP A 178 12.18 -10.56 0.74
N GLY A 179 11.56 -10.27 1.88
CA GLY A 179 12.16 -9.45 2.93
C GLY A 179 11.74 -7.98 2.94
N ASP A 180 12.60 -7.18 3.56
CA ASP A 180 12.37 -5.81 3.97
C ASP A 180 13.07 -4.80 3.06
N ASP A 181 12.53 -3.59 2.95
CA ASP A 181 13.10 -2.46 2.17
C ASP A 181 13.36 -2.82 0.70
N VAL A 182 12.40 -3.47 0.06
CA VAL A 182 12.51 -3.92 -1.34
C VAL A 182 11.87 -2.91 -2.27
N GLU A 183 12.61 -2.43 -3.27
CA GLU A 183 12.04 -1.64 -4.37
C GLU A 183 11.34 -2.57 -5.35
N ILE A 184 10.01 -2.44 -5.45
CA ILE A 184 9.18 -3.28 -6.33
C ILE A 184 8.89 -2.64 -7.68
N LEU A 185 8.84 -1.31 -7.70
CA LEU A 185 8.69 -0.47 -8.88
C LEU A 185 9.53 0.79 -8.66
N PRO A 186 9.94 1.52 -9.72
CA PRO A 186 10.75 2.72 -9.56
C PRO A 186 10.17 3.69 -8.53
N THR A 187 10.93 3.99 -7.48
CA THR A 187 10.55 4.86 -6.37
C THR A 187 9.35 4.39 -5.50
N ILE A 188 8.95 3.12 -5.63
CA ILE A 188 7.97 2.47 -4.74
C ILE A 188 8.66 1.32 -4.02
N ARG A 189 8.74 1.43 -2.72
CA ARG A 189 9.37 0.44 -1.84
C ARG A 189 8.37 -0.16 -0.86
N VAL A 190 8.55 -1.43 -0.57
CA VAL A 190 7.79 -2.14 0.46
C VAL A 190 8.68 -2.44 1.66
N TYR A 191 8.08 -2.39 2.82
CA TYR A 191 8.74 -2.66 4.09
C TYR A 191 7.93 -3.69 4.87
N THR A 192 8.62 -4.59 5.57
CA THR A 192 7.94 -5.53 6.47
C THR A 192 7.27 -4.75 7.59
N GLY A 193 6.01 -5.06 7.84
CA GLY A 193 5.23 -4.54 8.95
C GLY A 193 5.59 -5.24 10.26
N ALA A 194 4.89 -4.88 11.31
CA ALA A 194 5.09 -5.45 12.63
C ALA A 194 4.05 -6.51 12.93
N ARG A 195 3.94 -7.48 12.06
CA ARG A 195 3.11 -8.67 12.24
C ARG A 195 1.67 -8.34 12.69
N HIS A 196 0.99 -7.53 11.90
CA HIS A 196 -0.47 -7.45 11.99
C HIS A 196 -1.09 -8.80 11.55
N THR A 197 -0.59 -9.36 10.45
CA THR A 197 -0.70 -10.77 10.06
C THR A 197 0.67 -11.44 10.12
N PHE A 198 0.82 -12.64 9.55
CA PHE A 198 2.08 -13.39 9.65
C PHE A 198 3.28 -12.60 9.09
N ALA A 199 3.11 -11.97 7.92
CA ALA A 199 4.15 -11.15 7.28
C ALA A 199 3.55 -9.93 6.56
N SER A 200 2.76 -9.13 7.28
CA SER A 200 2.20 -7.88 6.74
C SER A 200 3.27 -6.90 6.29
N GLN A 201 2.94 -6.07 5.29
CA GLN A 201 3.83 -5.05 4.75
C GLN A 201 3.13 -3.70 4.62
N TYR A 202 3.93 -2.63 4.45
CA TYR A 202 3.47 -1.29 4.12
C TYR A 202 4.30 -0.71 2.97
N VAL A 203 3.78 0.31 2.32
CA VAL A 203 4.38 0.91 1.11
C VAL A 203 4.88 2.31 1.39
N ARG A 204 6.08 2.63 0.90
CA ARG A 204 6.57 3.99 0.75
C ARG A 204 6.60 4.36 -0.73
N VAL A 205 6.02 5.49 -1.06
CA VAL A 205 6.07 6.11 -2.38
C VAL A 205 6.97 7.33 -2.31
N ASP A 206 8.13 7.25 -2.94
CA ASP A 206 9.13 8.32 -2.96
C ASP A 206 8.67 9.51 -3.80
N GLY A 207 9.30 10.65 -3.58
CA GLY A 207 9.07 11.91 -4.24
C GLY A 207 9.67 13.05 -3.43
N GLU A 208 9.39 14.29 -3.79
CA GLU A 208 9.83 15.47 -3.04
C GLU A 208 9.38 15.40 -1.57
N ALA A 209 8.18 14.91 -1.34
CA ALA A 209 7.64 14.59 -0.02
C ALA A 209 7.19 13.12 0.02
N PRO A 210 8.01 12.19 0.55
CA PRO A 210 7.65 10.78 0.62
C PRO A 210 6.34 10.55 1.41
N VAL A 211 5.52 9.61 0.93
CA VAL A 211 4.29 9.19 1.61
C VAL A 211 4.43 7.72 1.98
N VAL A 212 4.01 7.36 3.19
CA VAL A 212 3.91 5.98 3.65
C VAL A 212 2.43 5.61 3.78
N LEU A 213 2.02 4.58 3.06
CA LEU A 213 0.71 3.95 3.17
C LEU A 213 0.85 2.77 4.13
N ALA A 214 0.31 2.91 5.32
CA ALA A 214 0.58 1.99 6.43
C ALA A 214 -0.28 0.72 6.42
N SER A 215 -1.47 0.77 5.78
CA SER A 215 -2.50 -0.25 5.94
C SER A 215 -2.71 -0.57 7.43
N ASP A 216 -2.95 -1.80 7.81
CA ASP A 216 -3.28 -2.19 9.19
C ASP A 216 -2.09 -2.26 10.15
N ASN A 217 -0.88 -2.02 9.65
CA ASN A 217 0.25 -1.78 10.55
C ASN A 217 0.09 -0.49 11.38
N CYS A 218 -0.80 0.41 10.91
CA CYS A 218 -1.29 1.58 11.64
C CYS A 218 -2.74 1.84 11.20
N TYR A 219 -3.72 1.54 12.03
CA TYR A 219 -5.13 1.68 11.67
C TYR A 219 -5.62 3.12 11.56
N LEU A 220 -5.24 3.96 12.52
CA LEU A 220 -5.75 5.31 12.71
C LEU A 220 -4.62 6.30 12.99
N TYR A 221 -4.80 7.56 12.67
CA TYR A 221 -3.89 8.63 13.09
C TYR A 221 -3.71 8.64 14.60
N ARG A 222 -4.74 8.22 15.35
CA ARG A 222 -4.68 8.09 16.82
C ARG A 222 -3.59 7.10 17.28
N ASN A 223 -3.28 6.06 16.52
CA ASN A 223 -2.16 5.15 16.85
C ASN A 223 -0.83 5.93 16.89
N LEU A 224 -0.58 6.77 15.89
CA LEU A 224 0.62 7.60 15.81
C LEU A 224 0.65 8.72 16.85
N GLU A 225 -0.50 9.32 17.13
CA GLU A 225 -0.64 10.44 18.07
C GLU A 225 -0.46 9.99 19.52
N ALA A 226 -1.11 8.88 19.89
CA ALA A 226 -1.06 8.31 21.23
C ALA A 226 0.13 7.37 21.44
N ARG A 227 0.93 7.07 20.40
CA ARG A 227 1.98 6.03 20.42
C ARG A 227 1.42 4.68 20.91
N ALA A 228 0.26 4.32 20.37
CA ALA A 228 -0.46 3.12 20.72
C ALA A 228 -0.35 2.08 19.59
N ALA A 229 -0.07 0.84 19.96
CA ALA A 229 0.02 -0.23 18.96
C ALA A 229 -1.34 -0.51 18.30
N SER A 230 -1.30 -0.88 17.04
CA SER A 230 -2.39 -1.52 16.31
C SER A 230 -2.59 -2.97 16.79
N ALA A 231 -3.65 -3.64 16.34
CA ALA A 231 -3.78 -5.07 16.55
C ALA A 231 -2.62 -5.82 15.87
N THR A 232 -2.09 -6.83 16.54
CA THR A 232 -0.93 -7.61 16.10
C THR A 232 -1.26 -9.09 16.01
N PHE A 233 -0.47 -9.85 15.26
CA PHE A 233 -0.64 -11.29 15.07
C PHE A 233 -0.55 -12.07 16.40
N THR A 234 0.35 -11.65 17.27
CA THR A 234 0.44 -12.12 18.66
C THR A 234 0.62 -10.92 19.61
N PRO A 235 0.28 -11.05 20.91
CA PRO A 235 0.51 -9.98 21.88
C PRO A 235 1.99 -9.55 22.00
N GLU A 236 2.90 -10.46 21.75
CA GLU A 236 4.36 -10.24 21.82
C GLU A 236 4.86 -9.32 20.69
N ASP A 237 4.10 -9.23 19.60
CA ASP A 237 4.45 -8.37 18.46
C ASP A 237 4.16 -6.86 18.71
N ARG A 238 3.55 -6.51 19.86
CA ARG A 238 3.16 -5.13 20.19
C ARG A 238 4.32 -4.13 20.09
N ASP A 239 5.45 -4.42 20.72
CA ASP A 239 6.59 -3.51 20.71
C ASP A 239 7.23 -3.41 19.31
N ALA A 240 7.16 -4.47 18.55
CA ALA A 240 7.56 -4.45 17.14
C ALA A 240 6.66 -3.51 16.32
N ASN A 241 5.34 -3.51 16.58
CA ASN A 241 4.40 -2.60 15.91
C ASN A 241 4.70 -1.13 16.25
N LEU A 242 4.98 -0.80 17.51
CA LEU A 242 5.37 0.56 17.89
C LEU A 242 6.65 1.01 17.16
N ARG A 243 7.67 0.14 17.10
CA ARG A 243 8.91 0.44 16.34
C ARG A 243 8.63 0.61 14.84
N ALA A 244 7.73 -0.18 14.26
CA ALA A 244 7.36 -0.03 12.86
C ALA A 244 6.64 1.30 12.60
N GLN A 245 5.75 1.75 13.49
CA GLN A 245 5.11 3.07 13.39
C GLN A 245 6.15 4.21 13.48
N GLU A 246 7.12 4.12 14.38
CA GLU A 246 8.24 5.08 14.47
C GLU A 246 9.06 5.08 13.15
N ARG A 247 9.33 3.91 12.59
CA ARG A 247 10.02 3.78 11.30
C ARG A 247 9.22 4.38 10.16
N MET A 248 7.90 4.19 10.11
CA MET A 248 7.03 4.81 9.10
C MET A 248 7.14 6.34 9.15
N ILE A 249 7.12 6.94 10.33
CA ILE A 249 7.31 8.39 10.51
C ILE A 249 8.67 8.83 10.00
N ALA A 250 9.74 8.09 10.33
CA ALA A 250 11.10 8.39 9.87
C ALA A 250 11.20 8.30 8.33
N LEU A 251 10.64 7.27 7.73
CA LEU A 251 10.61 7.05 6.28
C LEU A 251 9.79 8.11 5.54
N ALA A 252 8.70 8.58 6.12
CA ALA A 252 7.87 9.65 5.57
C ALA A 252 8.49 11.04 5.81
N GLY A 253 9.41 11.16 6.76
CA GLY A 253 10.01 12.43 7.20
C GLY A 253 9.08 13.31 8.04
N HIS A 254 7.80 12.99 8.11
CA HIS A 254 6.81 13.66 8.96
C HIS A 254 5.62 12.74 9.22
N ARG A 255 5.05 12.80 10.45
CA ARG A 255 3.93 11.96 10.87
C ARG A 255 2.69 12.11 9.96
N ASP A 256 2.39 13.32 9.50
CA ASP A 256 1.21 13.59 8.67
C ASP A 256 1.31 13.01 7.25
N ARG A 257 2.47 12.48 6.87
CA ARG A 257 2.69 11.75 5.61
C ARG A 257 2.61 10.23 5.77
N VAL A 258 2.29 9.75 6.96
CA VAL A 258 1.89 8.36 7.20
C VAL A 258 0.38 8.29 7.13
N VAL A 259 -0.13 7.53 6.17
CA VAL A 259 -1.57 7.36 5.90
C VAL A 259 -2.01 6.03 6.50
N PRO A 260 -2.89 6.06 7.51
CA PRO A 260 -3.39 4.86 8.19
C PRO A 260 -4.33 4.02 7.33
N GLY A 261 -4.59 2.76 7.74
CA GLY A 261 -5.44 1.81 7.02
C GLY A 261 -6.92 2.22 6.96
N HIS A 262 -7.53 2.53 8.09
CA HIS A 262 -8.97 2.63 8.22
C HIS A 262 -9.50 3.97 8.74
N ASP A 263 -8.64 5.00 8.81
CA ASP A 263 -9.03 6.27 9.40
C ASP A 263 -9.93 7.09 8.47
N PRO A 264 -11.18 7.41 8.85
CA PRO A 264 -12.06 8.25 8.05
C PRO A 264 -11.54 9.69 7.90
N LEU A 265 -10.63 10.14 8.78
CA LEU A 265 -10.03 11.47 8.71
C LEU A 265 -9.18 11.67 7.46
N GLN A 266 -8.82 10.63 6.71
CA GLN A 266 -8.19 10.77 5.38
C GLN A 266 -9.04 11.67 4.48
N PHE A 267 -10.37 11.55 4.56
CA PHE A 267 -11.31 12.30 3.73
C PHE A 267 -11.64 13.71 4.27
N ALA A 268 -11.09 14.07 5.42
CA ALA A 268 -11.14 15.41 6.00
C ALA A 268 -9.79 16.13 5.97
N ARG A 269 -8.69 15.39 6.08
CA ARG A 269 -7.31 15.95 6.09
C ARG A 269 -6.82 16.30 4.68
N TYR A 270 -7.30 15.60 3.66
CA TYR A 270 -6.90 15.81 2.27
C TYR A 270 -8.05 16.35 1.43
N PRO A 271 -7.77 17.11 0.34
CA PRO A 271 -8.82 17.52 -0.59
C PRO A 271 -9.60 16.31 -1.09
N ALA A 272 -10.91 16.29 -0.82
CA ALA A 272 -11.75 15.15 -1.13
C ALA A 272 -12.97 15.56 -1.98
N ALA A 273 -13.37 14.65 -2.89
CA ALA A 273 -14.60 14.75 -3.67
C ALA A 273 -15.30 13.38 -3.64
N GLY A 274 -16.47 13.32 -3.04
CA GLY A 274 -17.23 12.08 -2.88
C GLY A 274 -16.43 11.03 -2.09
N ARG A 275 -16.08 9.94 -2.75
CA ARG A 275 -15.35 8.81 -2.16
C ARG A 275 -13.82 8.89 -2.32
N VAL A 276 -13.31 9.92 -2.98
CA VAL A 276 -11.89 10.04 -3.33
C VAL A 276 -11.26 11.19 -2.55
N ALA A 277 -10.15 10.92 -1.86
CA ALA A 277 -9.31 11.92 -1.23
C ALA A 277 -7.93 11.93 -1.89
N ARG A 278 -7.46 13.11 -2.34
CA ARG A 278 -6.16 13.30 -2.99
C ARG A 278 -5.09 13.48 -1.95
N ILE A 279 -4.26 12.45 -1.73
CA ILE A 279 -3.15 12.47 -0.78
C ILE A 279 -1.94 13.19 -1.37
N ARG A 280 -1.67 12.95 -2.65
CA ARG A 280 -0.59 13.59 -3.39
C ARG A 280 -0.91 13.71 -4.86
#